data_98825f35bde60ffaa2781e496e01a705
#
_entry.id   98825f35bde60ffaa2781e496e01a705
#
_cell.length_a   1.000
_cell.length_b   1.000
_cell.length_c   1.000
_cell.angle_alpha   90.00
_cell.angle_beta   90.00
_cell.angle_gamma   90.00
#
_symmetry.space_group_name_H-M   'P 1'
#
loop_
_entity.id
_entity.type
_entity.pdbx_description
1 polymer ?
#
loop_
_entity_poly.entity_id
_entity_poly.type
_entity_poly.pdbx_seq_one_letter_code
_entity_poly.pdbx_strand_id
1 'polypeptide(L)'
;MLRIVGILILTQIAFAQQVQEGSPYSRLIGLENNYHVIGLPSIDTEALLAEDSNRTNGTPYRYGYQHYVEFSTVDSGIWEETADGGLFWQISVTSENAHALSFEYDNFFIPEGGELYVFSPGYEMIQGAYTHLNNGNSGHFATPHLKGDTAIIEYYQPAETQGILSLVITEIIHDYRDIMNFSGNGRDWECGVNVICETDEMYQGPINSVAFLDMGGFICSGAMVNNVRQDLTPYFLTAWHCVDGDNPSTFRFYFNKIASSCENTWGSAGEYAYSSDLVADSDGISHAPGSESPGGDWALLLIDDEIEEDWEVFYAGWDVTGNYPIISCGVHHPGGTPKKINYDDDTAYGAWWDTASHGLTHWQVNWDEGGSEGGSSGSPIFNDLFQIVGQLTGGAGECGEGWPDLYGKLYYGWNWEMEPNRRMIDWLDPDYTGTLVIDGTYVEVTGLTGDLNSDDAVNILDIIALANLILGGNPTI
;
A
#
# COMPACT_ATOMS: atom_id res chain seq x y z
N MET A 1 -17.86 45.21 -20.27
CA MET A 1 -16.84 45.01 -19.23
C MET A 1 -16.92 43.56 -18.82
N LEU A 2 -16.09 42.74 -19.44
CA LEU A 2 -15.99 41.29 -19.14
C LEU A 2 -14.95 41.15 -18.02
N ARG A 3 -15.36 40.67 -16.85
CA ARG A 3 -14.42 40.32 -15.78
C ARG A 3 -13.97 38.87 -16.03
N ILE A 4 -12.71 38.70 -16.46
CA ILE A 4 -12.03 37.43 -16.47
C ILE A 4 -11.64 37.13 -15.03
N VAL A 5 -12.30 36.18 -14.40
CA VAL A 5 -11.86 35.58 -13.12
C VAL A 5 -10.83 34.54 -13.50
N GLY A 6 -9.56 34.85 -13.31
CA GLY A 6 -8.48 33.87 -13.41
C GLY A 6 -8.57 32.93 -12.21
N ILE A 7 -8.91 31.69 -12.44
CA ILE A 7 -8.73 30.61 -11.49
C ILE A 7 -7.23 30.30 -11.47
N LEU A 8 -6.57 30.66 -10.37
CA LEU A 8 -5.22 30.18 -10.07
C LEU A 8 -5.39 28.73 -9.65
N ILE A 9 -5.09 27.82 -10.56
CA ILE A 9 -4.85 26.41 -10.19
C ILE A 9 -3.50 26.41 -9.49
N LEU A 10 -3.51 26.35 -8.15
CA LEU A 10 -2.35 25.94 -7.38
C LEU A 10 -2.19 24.43 -7.63
N THR A 11 -1.32 24.08 -8.55
CA THR A 11 -0.76 22.73 -8.58
C THR A 11 0.04 22.57 -7.28
N GLN A 12 -0.52 21.87 -6.30
CA GLN A 12 0.27 21.29 -5.23
C GLN A 12 1.16 20.24 -5.88
N ILE A 13 2.44 20.51 -5.95
CA ILE A 13 3.44 19.51 -6.27
C ILE A 13 3.46 18.60 -5.03
N ALA A 14 2.82 17.44 -5.13
CA ALA A 14 3.03 16.35 -4.20
C ALA A 14 4.49 15.91 -4.39
N PHE A 15 5.29 15.99 -3.35
CA PHE A 15 6.63 15.41 -3.37
C PHE A 15 6.48 13.97 -2.89
N ALA A 16 6.91 13.03 -3.73
CA ALA A 16 7.10 11.65 -3.31
C ALA A 16 7.88 11.60 -2.00
N GLN A 17 7.57 10.65 -1.15
CA GLN A 17 8.37 10.41 0.07
C GLN A 17 9.74 9.85 -0.31
N GLN A 18 10.58 10.66 -0.89
CA GLN A 18 11.91 10.26 -1.34
C GLN A 18 12.78 9.93 -0.14
N VAL A 19 13.14 8.65 -0.04
CA VAL A 19 14.25 8.22 0.80
C VAL A 19 15.54 8.68 0.13
N GLN A 20 16.26 9.61 0.75
CA GLN A 20 17.56 10.05 0.22
C GLN A 20 18.65 9.02 0.56
N GLU A 21 19.55 8.76 -0.38
CA GLU A 21 20.73 7.96 -0.07
C GLU A 21 21.56 8.64 1.02
N GLY A 22 21.78 7.93 2.13
CA GLY A 22 22.51 8.47 3.27
C GLY A 22 23.01 7.37 4.20
N SER A 23 23.58 7.77 5.31
CA SER A 23 24.03 6.85 6.36
C SER A 23 23.87 7.50 7.73
N PRO A 24 23.38 6.77 8.74
CA PRO A 24 23.24 7.29 10.09
C PRO A 24 24.51 7.99 10.58
N TYR A 25 24.37 9.11 11.28
CA TYR A 25 25.49 9.90 11.79
C TYR A 25 26.40 9.06 12.70
N SER A 26 25.82 8.24 13.57
CA SER A 26 26.55 7.32 14.44
C SER A 26 27.48 6.38 13.67
N ARG A 27 27.03 5.88 12.51
CA ARG A 27 27.85 5.06 11.62
C ARG A 27 28.99 5.84 10.99
N LEU A 28 28.74 7.08 10.55
CA LEU A 28 29.73 7.93 9.91
C LEU A 28 30.91 8.28 10.84
N ILE A 29 30.63 8.51 12.12
CA ILE A 29 31.67 8.88 13.11
C ILE A 29 32.21 7.66 13.86
N GLY A 30 31.73 6.44 13.57
CA GLY A 30 32.17 5.22 14.27
C GLY A 30 31.81 5.21 15.74
N LEU A 31 30.64 5.76 16.12
CA LEU A 31 30.16 5.76 17.49
C LEU A 31 29.90 4.30 17.91
N GLU A 32 30.57 3.86 19.01
CA GLU A 32 30.25 2.54 19.59
C GLU A 32 28.83 2.54 20.14
N ASN A 33 28.04 1.56 19.69
CA ASN A 33 26.63 1.42 19.99
C ASN A 33 26.41 1.08 21.46
N ASN A 34 26.29 2.07 22.31
CA ASN A 34 25.98 1.92 23.72
C ASN A 34 24.55 2.48 23.99
N TYR A 35 23.56 1.88 23.31
CA TYR A 35 22.17 2.34 23.36
C TYR A 35 21.54 2.03 24.70
N HIS A 36 20.78 2.99 25.23
CA HIS A 36 19.82 2.71 26.27
C HIS A 36 18.57 2.11 25.60
N VAL A 37 18.44 0.77 25.67
CA VAL A 37 17.35 0.05 25.02
C VAL A 37 16.11 0.04 25.92
N ILE A 38 14.98 0.49 25.39
CA ILE A 38 13.68 0.38 26.03
C ILE A 38 13.10 -0.99 25.64
N GLY A 39 12.94 -1.88 26.62
CA GLY A 39 12.26 -3.16 26.40
C GLY A 39 10.73 -2.99 26.44
N LEU A 40 10.06 -3.41 25.38
CA LEU A 40 8.59 -3.47 25.35
C LEU A 40 8.08 -4.69 26.12
N PRO A 41 6.82 -4.67 26.58
CA PRO A 41 6.21 -5.84 27.23
C PRO A 41 6.28 -7.07 26.32
N SER A 42 6.60 -8.23 26.90
CA SER A 42 6.58 -9.50 26.16
C SER A 42 5.16 -9.86 25.71
N ILE A 43 5.05 -10.46 24.55
CA ILE A 43 3.78 -10.96 24.01
C ILE A 43 3.74 -12.49 24.03
N ASP A 44 2.53 -13.05 24.15
CA ASP A 44 2.28 -14.48 24.05
C ASP A 44 1.83 -14.80 22.60
N THR A 45 2.79 -15.11 21.74
CA THR A 45 2.54 -15.41 20.32
C THR A 45 1.62 -16.62 20.15
N GLU A 46 1.71 -17.64 21.01
CA GLU A 46 0.82 -18.82 20.91
C GLU A 46 -0.65 -18.42 21.20
N ALA A 47 -0.86 -17.55 22.19
CA ALA A 47 -2.18 -17.04 22.49
C ALA A 47 -2.74 -16.19 21.34
N LEU A 48 -1.92 -15.32 20.72
CA LEU A 48 -2.32 -14.51 19.56
C LEU A 48 -2.70 -15.39 18.35
N LEU A 49 -1.92 -16.42 18.04
CA LEU A 49 -2.22 -17.35 16.96
C LEU A 49 -3.51 -18.15 17.21
N ALA A 50 -3.76 -18.53 18.47
CA ALA A 50 -5.02 -19.19 18.85
C ALA A 50 -6.22 -18.26 18.75
N GLU A 51 -6.05 -16.98 19.06
CA GLU A 51 -7.05 -15.93 18.87
C GLU A 51 -7.36 -15.72 17.38
N ASP A 52 -6.32 -15.61 16.57
CA ASP A 52 -6.44 -15.42 15.11
C ASP A 52 -7.20 -16.56 14.44
N SER A 53 -7.01 -17.79 14.89
CA SER A 53 -7.74 -18.95 14.35
C SER A 53 -9.26 -18.89 14.57
N ASN A 54 -9.73 -18.02 15.47
CA ASN A 54 -11.14 -17.81 15.76
C ASN A 54 -11.70 -16.50 15.17
N ARG A 55 -10.90 -15.75 14.39
CA ARG A 55 -11.37 -14.52 13.75
C ARG A 55 -12.39 -14.86 12.66
N THR A 56 -13.39 -13.98 12.52
CA THR A 56 -14.48 -14.18 11.56
C THR A 56 -14.09 -13.66 10.17
N ASN A 57 -14.72 -14.23 9.14
CA ASN A 57 -14.63 -13.68 7.77
C ASN A 57 -15.10 -12.21 7.74
N GLY A 58 -14.56 -11.41 6.83
CA GLY A 58 -14.83 -9.98 6.78
C GLY A 58 -14.09 -9.20 7.88
N THR A 59 -12.94 -9.69 8.31
CA THR A 59 -12.00 -8.97 9.17
C THR A 59 -10.59 -9.05 8.59
N PRO A 60 -9.76 -7.97 8.70
CA PRO A 60 -8.41 -7.96 8.17
C PRO A 60 -7.55 -9.08 8.77
N TYR A 61 -6.57 -9.56 8.03
CA TYR A 61 -5.62 -10.57 8.51
C TYR A 61 -4.58 -9.94 9.44
N ARG A 62 -4.54 -10.36 10.72
CA ARG A 62 -3.59 -9.88 11.70
C ARG A 62 -2.25 -10.61 11.55
N TYR A 63 -1.18 -9.85 11.37
CA TYR A 63 0.19 -10.37 11.32
C TYR A 63 1.05 -9.87 12.49
N GLY A 64 0.65 -8.73 13.08
CA GLY A 64 1.43 -8.04 14.09
C GLY A 64 0.62 -7.71 15.35
N TYR A 65 1.33 -7.53 16.44
CA TYR A 65 0.80 -7.00 17.69
C TYR A 65 1.20 -5.53 17.83
N GLN A 66 0.22 -4.66 18.06
CA GLN A 66 0.42 -3.23 18.21
C GLN A 66 0.73 -2.92 19.68
N HIS A 67 1.95 -2.46 19.98
CA HIS A 67 2.30 -1.86 21.24
C HIS A 67 1.95 -0.37 21.18
N TYR A 68 0.92 0.04 21.90
CA TYR A 68 0.57 1.45 22.05
C TYR A 68 1.53 2.09 23.05
N VAL A 69 2.25 3.11 22.62
CA VAL A 69 3.29 3.82 23.37
C VAL A 69 3.12 5.33 23.19
N GLU A 70 3.89 6.11 23.95
CA GLU A 70 3.95 7.58 23.81
C GLU A 70 5.42 7.98 23.99
N PHE A 71 6.27 7.68 22.99
CA PHE A 71 7.68 8.06 23.04
C PHE A 71 7.90 9.32 22.22
N SER A 72 8.10 10.45 22.89
CA SER A 72 8.29 11.75 22.23
C SER A 72 9.75 12.19 22.23
N THR A 73 10.12 13.03 21.29
CA THR A 73 11.44 13.68 21.27
C THR A 73 11.69 14.60 22.47
N VAL A 74 10.64 14.91 23.26
CA VAL A 74 10.73 15.79 24.43
C VAL A 74 11.15 15.06 25.70
N ASP A 75 10.66 13.83 25.87
CA ASP A 75 10.80 13.09 27.14
C ASP A 75 11.37 11.67 26.96
N SER A 76 11.57 11.23 25.72
CA SER A 76 12.10 9.92 25.40
C SER A 76 13.34 10.03 24.51
N GLY A 77 14.22 9.04 24.61
CA GLY A 77 15.51 9.05 23.91
C GLY A 77 16.53 9.98 24.57
N ILE A 78 17.63 10.19 23.90
CA ILE A 78 18.78 10.99 24.37
C ILE A 78 19.14 12.03 23.32
N TRP A 79 19.19 13.30 23.76
CA TRP A 79 19.72 14.40 22.97
C TRP A 79 21.18 14.66 23.33
N GLU A 80 22.02 14.88 22.32
CA GLU A 80 23.41 15.28 22.47
C GLU A 80 23.75 16.40 21.47
N GLU A 81 24.65 17.29 21.87
CA GLU A 81 25.29 18.26 20.97
C GLU A 81 26.52 17.61 20.34
N THR A 82 26.63 17.67 19.03
CA THR A 82 27.75 17.07 18.29
C THR A 82 28.97 18.00 18.29
N ALA A 83 30.16 17.46 17.99
CA ALA A 83 31.42 18.21 18.02
C ALA A 83 31.44 19.40 17.02
N ASP A 84 30.63 19.36 15.98
CA ASP A 84 30.43 20.41 14.98
C ASP A 84 29.29 21.40 15.35
N GLY A 85 28.70 21.23 16.53
CA GLY A 85 27.63 22.10 17.03
C GLY A 85 26.24 21.73 16.52
N GLY A 86 26.09 20.61 15.83
CA GLY A 86 24.80 20.03 15.45
C GLY A 86 24.07 19.40 16.62
N LEU A 87 22.86 18.90 16.38
CA LEU A 87 22.07 18.15 17.35
C LEU A 87 21.87 16.70 16.90
N PHE A 88 21.98 15.81 17.84
CA PHE A 88 21.81 14.38 17.69
C PHE A 88 20.79 13.87 18.68
N TRP A 89 19.81 13.07 18.20
CA TRP A 89 18.84 12.41 19.06
C TRP A 89 18.74 10.94 18.70
N GLN A 90 18.59 10.10 19.72
CA GLN A 90 18.49 8.68 19.49
C GLN A 90 17.59 8.01 20.55
N ILE A 91 16.79 7.04 20.09
CA ILE A 91 16.05 6.10 20.93
C ILE A 91 16.27 4.69 20.40
N SER A 92 16.35 3.70 21.29
CA SER A 92 16.41 2.29 20.90
C SER A 92 15.33 1.52 21.62
N VAL A 93 14.61 0.68 20.88
CA VAL A 93 13.53 -0.16 21.41
C VAL A 93 13.72 -1.61 21.00
N THR A 94 13.29 -2.54 21.89
CA THR A 94 13.26 -3.96 21.58
C THR A 94 11.91 -4.55 21.95
N SER A 95 11.38 -5.40 21.06
CA SER A 95 10.23 -6.26 21.32
C SER A 95 10.67 -7.70 21.09
N GLU A 96 10.98 -8.39 22.15
CA GLU A 96 11.64 -9.70 22.14
C GLU A 96 10.91 -10.71 21.25
N ASN A 97 11.65 -11.40 20.38
CA ASN A 97 11.19 -12.39 19.40
C ASN A 97 10.36 -11.83 18.22
N ALA A 98 10.31 -10.53 17.98
CA ALA A 98 9.75 -10.00 16.74
C ALA A 98 10.58 -10.45 15.53
N HIS A 99 9.91 -10.80 14.43
CA HIS A 99 10.57 -11.01 13.13
C HIS A 99 10.96 -9.68 12.49
N ALA A 100 10.11 -8.67 12.71
CA ALA A 100 10.34 -7.29 12.29
C ALA A 100 9.61 -6.32 13.22
N LEU A 101 10.06 -5.06 13.19
CA LEU A 101 9.38 -3.93 13.83
C LEU A 101 9.03 -2.89 12.76
N SER A 102 7.87 -2.25 12.91
CA SER A 102 7.52 -1.03 12.20
C SER A 102 6.92 -0.02 13.15
N PHE A 103 6.91 1.26 12.77
CA PHE A 103 6.61 2.36 13.69
C PHE A 103 5.59 3.28 13.06
N GLU A 104 4.67 3.76 13.89
CA GLU A 104 3.74 4.83 13.54
C GLU A 104 4.01 6.05 14.42
N TYR A 105 3.91 7.21 13.81
CA TYR A 105 4.30 8.48 14.41
C TYR A 105 3.19 9.50 14.28
N ASP A 106 3.02 10.29 15.33
CA ASP A 106 2.23 11.52 15.35
C ASP A 106 3.13 12.74 15.50
N ASN A 107 2.60 13.91 15.16
CA ASN A 107 3.33 15.17 15.22
C ASN A 107 4.69 15.11 14.51
N PHE A 108 4.74 14.33 13.43
CA PHE A 108 5.95 14.08 12.66
C PHE A 108 6.35 15.32 11.87
N PHE A 109 7.51 15.85 12.23
CA PHE A 109 8.08 17.00 11.56
C PHE A 109 9.60 16.96 11.63
N ILE A 110 10.25 16.93 10.48
CA ILE A 110 11.70 17.05 10.32
C ILE A 110 12.01 18.43 9.72
N PRO A 111 12.83 19.27 10.36
CA PRO A 111 13.25 20.54 9.78
C PRO A 111 14.17 20.35 8.56
N GLU A 112 14.17 21.32 7.65
CA GLU A 112 15.05 21.29 6.47
C GLU A 112 16.52 21.20 6.89
N GLY A 113 17.24 20.18 6.36
CA GLY A 113 18.61 19.84 6.70
C GLY A 113 18.75 18.79 7.82
N GLY A 114 17.63 18.38 8.47
CA GLY A 114 17.61 17.25 9.39
C GLY A 114 17.43 15.92 8.66
N GLU A 115 18.00 14.85 9.22
CA GLU A 115 17.93 13.48 8.70
C GLU A 115 17.54 12.51 9.80
N LEU A 116 16.50 11.71 9.56
CA LEU A 116 16.05 10.64 10.45
C LEU A 116 16.31 9.28 9.79
N TYR A 117 16.82 8.34 10.58
CA TYR A 117 17.05 6.96 10.17
C TYR A 117 16.42 6.00 11.17
N VAL A 118 15.97 4.84 10.66
CA VAL A 118 15.55 3.69 11.45
C VAL A 118 16.38 2.49 11.01
N PHE A 119 17.10 1.86 11.92
CA PHE A 119 18.01 0.79 11.54
C PHE A 119 18.16 -0.31 12.60
N SER A 120 18.56 -1.49 12.16
CA SER A 120 18.88 -2.64 13.01
C SER A 120 20.25 -2.50 13.68
N PRO A 121 20.45 -3.08 14.87
CA PRO A 121 21.76 -3.17 15.49
C PRO A 121 22.79 -3.72 14.49
N GLY A 122 23.96 -3.07 14.38
CA GLY A 122 24.99 -3.47 13.41
C GLY A 122 24.78 -2.97 11.99
N TYR A 123 23.72 -2.18 11.73
CA TYR A 123 23.43 -1.57 10.42
C TYR A 123 23.20 -2.58 9.29
N GLU A 124 22.64 -3.75 9.62
CA GLU A 124 22.30 -4.77 8.61
C GLU A 124 21.17 -4.31 7.68
N MET A 125 20.21 -3.55 8.24
CA MET A 125 19.14 -2.90 7.50
C MET A 125 19.03 -1.45 7.98
N ILE A 126 18.95 -0.51 7.04
CA ILE A 126 18.82 0.92 7.28
C ILE A 126 17.68 1.45 6.43
N GLN A 127 16.79 2.22 7.05
CA GLN A 127 15.70 2.94 6.42
C GLN A 127 15.95 4.45 6.58
N GLY A 128 15.67 5.26 5.57
CA GLY A 128 16.00 6.68 5.54
C GLY A 128 17.24 6.93 4.64
N ALA A 129 17.67 8.17 4.46
CA ALA A 129 17.29 9.34 5.27
C ALA A 129 15.83 9.78 5.01
N TYR A 130 15.05 9.85 6.07
CA TYR A 130 13.82 10.64 6.05
C TYR A 130 14.17 12.10 6.35
N THR A 131 13.56 13.02 5.62
CA THR A 131 13.90 14.45 5.66
C THR A 131 12.64 15.31 5.75
N HIS A 132 12.76 16.62 5.63
CA HIS A 132 11.62 17.53 5.55
C HIS A 132 10.66 17.21 4.39
N LEU A 133 11.10 16.48 3.36
CA LEU A 133 10.27 16.01 2.24
C LEU A 133 9.25 14.94 2.66
N ASN A 134 9.50 14.28 3.80
CA ASN A 134 8.59 13.28 4.37
C ASN A 134 7.55 13.89 5.32
N ASN A 135 7.52 15.21 5.48
CA ASN A 135 6.53 15.90 6.31
C ASN A 135 5.18 15.95 5.59
N GLY A 136 4.25 15.08 5.98
CA GLY A 136 2.86 15.11 5.51
C GLY A 136 2.01 16.19 6.17
N ASN A 137 0.92 16.61 5.52
CA ASN A 137 -0.03 17.60 6.09
C ASN A 137 -0.77 17.06 7.31
N SER A 138 -0.94 15.75 7.42
CA SER A 138 -1.60 15.09 8.55
C SER A 138 -0.77 15.13 9.82
N GLY A 139 0.56 15.25 9.69
CA GLY A 139 1.51 15.07 10.80
C GLY A 139 1.65 13.62 11.24
N HIS A 140 1.03 12.66 10.53
CA HIS A 140 1.25 11.25 10.73
C HIS A 140 2.35 10.73 9.79
N PHE A 141 3.04 9.70 10.22
CA PHE A 141 4.05 9.01 9.41
C PHE A 141 4.15 7.56 9.85
N ALA A 142 4.56 6.68 8.95
CA ALA A 142 4.84 5.29 9.28
C ALA A 142 6.09 4.80 8.55
N THR A 143 6.89 3.95 9.22
CA THR A 143 8.06 3.33 8.61
C THR A 143 7.76 1.91 8.14
N PRO A 144 8.41 1.40 7.08
CA PRO A 144 8.27 0.02 6.67
C PRO A 144 8.86 -0.95 7.70
N HIS A 145 8.72 -2.25 7.44
CA HIS A 145 9.23 -3.29 8.30
C HIS A 145 10.76 -3.26 8.39
N LEU A 146 11.29 -3.11 9.59
CA LEU A 146 12.70 -3.28 9.92
C LEU A 146 12.93 -4.69 10.45
N LYS A 147 13.76 -5.48 9.79
CA LYS A 147 14.09 -6.85 10.19
C LYS A 147 14.70 -6.91 11.60
N GLY A 148 14.18 -7.82 12.42
CA GLY A 148 14.67 -8.13 13.76
C GLY A 148 13.79 -7.56 14.86
N ASP A 149 14.18 -7.84 16.09
CA ASP A 149 13.44 -7.53 17.31
C ASP A 149 13.89 -6.24 18.01
N THR A 150 14.89 -5.58 17.47
CA THR A 150 15.48 -4.36 18.03
C THR A 150 15.69 -3.33 16.91
N ALA A 151 15.22 -2.13 17.18
CA ALA A 151 15.36 -0.98 16.29
C ALA A 151 16.05 0.19 16.99
N ILE A 152 16.81 0.96 16.22
CA ILE A 152 17.39 2.23 16.60
C ILE A 152 16.81 3.29 15.70
N ILE A 153 16.24 4.33 16.30
CA ILE A 153 15.76 5.53 15.60
C ILE A 153 16.71 6.65 15.94
N GLU A 154 17.32 7.22 14.92
CA GLU A 154 18.38 8.21 15.04
C GLU A 154 18.09 9.42 14.19
N TYR A 155 18.25 10.58 14.77
CA TYR A 155 18.14 11.86 14.10
C TYR A 155 19.41 12.68 14.26
N TYR A 156 19.83 13.32 13.17
CA TYR A 156 20.92 14.30 13.16
C TYR A 156 20.48 15.56 12.41
N GLN A 157 20.89 16.72 12.94
CA GLN A 157 20.79 17.98 12.21
C GLN A 157 22.08 18.80 12.37
N PRO A 158 22.59 19.43 11.29
CA PRO A 158 23.70 20.39 11.35
C PRO A 158 23.36 21.62 12.21
N ALA A 159 24.41 22.31 12.69
CA ALA A 159 24.27 23.48 13.55
C ALA A 159 23.47 24.65 12.93
N GLU A 160 23.48 24.77 11.61
CA GLU A 160 22.78 25.83 10.88
C GLU A 160 21.29 25.54 10.64
N THR A 161 20.83 24.32 10.91
CA THR A 161 19.44 23.93 10.74
C THR A 161 18.50 24.77 11.59
N GLN A 162 17.43 25.28 10.97
CA GLN A 162 16.41 26.06 11.67
C GLN A 162 15.26 25.16 12.12
N GLY A 163 14.91 25.22 13.39
CA GLY A 163 13.89 24.36 13.99
C GLY A 163 14.51 23.14 14.69
N ILE A 164 13.65 22.27 15.16
CA ILE A 164 14.02 21.05 15.87
C ILE A 164 13.06 19.94 15.47
N LEU A 165 13.53 18.70 15.46
CA LEU A 165 12.71 17.50 15.28
C LEU A 165 11.54 17.49 16.25
N SER A 166 10.34 17.19 15.72
CA SER A 166 9.17 16.83 16.51
C SER A 166 8.62 15.51 16.00
N LEU A 167 8.44 14.55 16.87
CA LEU A 167 7.69 13.32 16.62
C LEU A 167 7.26 12.70 17.94
N VAL A 168 6.18 11.92 17.88
CA VAL A 168 5.75 11.01 18.93
C VAL A 168 5.56 9.66 18.28
N ILE A 169 6.28 8.63 18.74
CA ILE A 169 6.02 7.24 18.37
C ILE A 169 4.79 6.83 19.15
N THR A 170 3.71 6.50 18.47
CA THR A 170 2.42 6.13 19.07
C THR A 170 2.17 4.65 19.06
N GLU A 171 2.69 3.98 18.00
CA GLU A 171 2.56 2.53 17.86
C GLU A 171 3.87 1.90 17.41
N ILE A 172 4.15 0.74 17.96
CA ILE A 172 5.25 -0.13 17.54
C ILE A 172 4.66 -1.50 17.22
N ILE A 173 4.73 -1.89 15.98
CA ILE A 173 4.17 -3.13 15.49
C ILE A 173 5.21 -4.24 15.61
N HIS A 174 4.88 -5.27 16.38
CA HIS A 174 5.67 -6.49 16.51
C HIS A 174 5.16 -7.54 15.54
N ASP A 175 5.87 -7.78 14.45
CA ASP A 175 5.56 -8.85 13.51
C ASP A 175 5.88 -10.22 14.14
N TYR A 176 4.83 -11.00 14.44
CA TYR A 176 4.95 -12.35 14.98
C TYR A 176 4.73 -13.45 13.91
N ARG A 177 4.47 -13.06 12.65
CA ARG A 177 4.19 -13.97 11.55
C ARG A 177 5.24 -13.98 10.45
N ASP A 178 6.25 -13.12 10.54
CA ASP A 178 7.28 -12.94 9.51
C ASP A 178 6.67 -12.61 8.14
N ILE A 179 5.79 -11.57 8.12
CA ILE A 179 5.00 -11.21 6.94
C ILE A 179 5.85 -10.83 5.73
N MET A 180 7.09 -10.41 5.95
CA MET A 180 8.08 -10.09 4.92
C MET A 180 9.07 -11.24 4.68
N ASN A 181 8.90 -12.37 5.37
CA ASN A 181 9.77 -13.56 5.28
C ASN A 181 11.25 -13.28 5.52
N PHE A 182 11.59 -12.45 6.44
CA PHE A 182 12.99 -12.16 6.80
C PHE A 182 13.74 -13.38 7.35
N SER A 183 13.02 -14.37 7.90
CA SER A 183 13.62 -15.63 8.37
C SER A 183 13.94 -16.60 7.26
N GLY A 184 13.36 -16.44 6.06
CA GLY A 184 13.52 -17.38 4.93
C GLY A 184 12.81 -18.74 5.13
N ASN A 185 12.01 -18.89 6.16
CA ASN A 185 11.21 -20.09 6.45
C ASN A 185 9.83 -19.94 5.80
N GLY A 186 9.76 -20.02 4.48
CA GLY A 186 8.53 -19.82 3.71
C GLY A 186 7.35 -20.63 4.23
N ARG A 187 6.14 -20.07 4.11
CA ARG A 187 4.88 -20.77 4.36
C ARG A 187 4.55 -21.64 3.15
N ASP A 188 3.80 -22.71 3.36
CA ASP A 188 3.18 -23.45 2.26
C ASP A 188 2.10 -22.54 1.64
N TRP A 189 2.19 -22.34 0.31
CA TRP A 189 1.35 -21.38 -0.41
C TRP A 189 0.54 -22.12 -1.47
N GLU A 190 -0.63 -22.55 -1.09
CA GLU A 190 -1.51 -23.31 -1.98
C GLU A 190 -2.54 -22.42 -2.71
N CYS A 191 -2.67 -21.13 -2.30
CA CYS A 191 -3.64 -20.21 -2.86
C CYS A 191 -3.16 -19.53 -4.14
N GLY A 192 -3.68 -19.95 -5.26
CA GLY A 192 -3.48 -19.29 -6.55
C GLY A 192 -2.10 -19.49 -7.18
N VAL A 193 -1.99 -18.99 -8.39
CA VAL A 193 -0.76 -19.07 -9.18
C VAL A 193 0.11 -17.85 -8.85
N ASN A 194 1.43 -18.06 -8.67
CA ASN A 194 2.36 -16.92 -8.57
C ASN A 194 2.30 -16.07 -9.84
N VAL A 195 2.06 -14.78 -9.74
CA VAL A 195 1.91 -13.90 -10.91
C VAL A 195 3.12 -13.91 -11.85
N ILE A 196 4.32 -14.22 -11.35
CA ILE A 196 5.52 -14.38 -12.18
C ILE A 196 5.42 -15.58 -13.14
N CYS A 197 4.50 -16.52 -12.91
CA CYS A 197 4.25 -17.66 -13.77
C CYS A 197 3.26 -17.34 -14.90
N GLU A 198 2.49 -16.25 -14.74
CA GLU A 198 1.59 -15.77 -15.77
C GLU A 198 2.39 -15.07 -16.86
N THR A 199 2.35 -15.62 -18.06
CA THR A 199 3.10 -15.12 -19.22
C THR A 199 2.24 -14.48 -20.30
N ASP A 200 0.92 -14.52 -20.14
CA ASP A 200 0.01 -13.88 -21.09
C ASP A 200 -0.06 -12.38 -20.77
N GLU A 201 0.30 -11.56 -21.75
CA GLU A 201 0.35 -10.12 -21.62
C GLU A 201 -0.99 -9.48 -21.20
N MET A 202 -2.12 -10.16 -21.49
CA MET A 202 -3.44 -9.63 -21.15
C MET A 202 -3.67 -9.53 -19.62
N TYR A 203 -3.01 -10.37 -18.81
CA TYR A 203 -3.13 -10.32 -17.36
C TYR A 203 -2.19 -9.33 -16.69
N GLN A 204 -1.24 -8.73 -17.41
CA GLN A 204 -0.23 -7.85 -16.80
C GLN A 204 -0.88 -6.57 -16.24
N GLY A 205 -1.88 -6.00 -16.91
CA GLY A 205 -2.64 -4.86 -16.36
C GLY A 205 -3.29 -5.19 -15.01
N PRO A 206 -4.17 -6.19 -14.89
CA PRO A 206 -4.67 -6.68 -13.61
C PRO A 206 -3.60 -6.92 -12.54
N ILE A 207 -2.52 -7.62 -12.91
CA ILE A 207 -1.41 -7.93 -11.98
C ILE A 207 -0.74 -6.65 -11.47
N ASN A 208 -0.44 -5.70 -12.34
CA ASN A 208 0.28 -4.47 -11.99
C ASN A 208 -0.60 -3.43 -11.29
N SER A 209 -1.93 -3.63 -11.26
CA SER A 209 -2.82 -2.71 -10.54
C SER A 209 -2.90 -3.02 -9.04
N VAL A 210 -2.60 -4.24 -8.62
CA VAL A 210 -2.84 -4.70 -7.25
C VAL A 210 -1.64 -4.43 -6.35
N ALA A 211 -1.92 -3.94 -5.13
CA ALA A 211 -0.93 -3.79 -4.08
C ALA A 211 -1.32 -4.58 -2.81
N PHE A 212 -0.30 -4.96 -2.07
CA PHE A 212 -0.41 -5.42 -0.70
C PHE A 212 -0.62 -4.20 0.20
N LEU A 213 -1.69 -4.18 0.97
CA LEU A 213 -2.05 -3.12 1.88
C LEU A 213 -1.66 -3.50 3.31
N ASP A 214 -0.72 -2.76 3.89
CA ASP A 214 -0.29 -2.89 5.28
C ASP A 214 -0.86 -1.75 6.13
N MET A 215 -1.59 -2.11 7.17
CA MET A 215 -2.35 -1.20 8.03
C MET A 215 -1.85 -1.24 9.48
N GLY A 216 -0.55 -1.45 9.67
CA GLY A 216 0.03 -1.40 11.03
C GLY A 216 -0.39 -2.59 11.92
N GLY A 217 -0.01 -3.81 11.57
CA GLY A 217 -0.35 -5.04 12.30
C GLY A 217 -1.43 -5.89 11.63
N PHE A 218 -2.10 -5.33 10.63
CA PHE A 218 -3.09 -6.01 9.79
C PHE A 218 -2.77 -5.81 8.31
N ILE A 219 -3.27 -6.71 7.47
CA ILE A 219 -3.10 -6.63 6.03
C ILE A 219 -4.40 -6.91 5.28
N CYS A 220 -4.46 -6.29 4.12
CA CYS A 220 -5.43 -6.52 3.06
C CYS A 220 -4.74 -6.47 1.68
N SER A 221 -5.53 -6.55 0.65
CA SER A 221 -5.17 -6.28 -0.75
C SER A 221 -6.05 -5.18 -1.30
N GLY A 222 -5.68 -4.61 -2.42
CA GLY A 222 -6.51 -3.67 -3.15
C GLY A 222 -5.89 -3.34 -4.49
N ALA A 223 -6.51 -2.44 -5.25
CA ALA A 223 -6.04 -2.10 -6.59
C ALA A 223 -6.12 -0.60 -6.87
N MET A 224 -5.15 -0.10 -7.64
CA MET A 224 -5.22 1.21 -8.26
C MET A 224 -6.34 1.23 -9.28
N VAL A 225 -7.18 2.27 -9.26
CA VAL A 225 -8.32 2.43 -10.15
C VAL A 225 -8.25 3.72 -10.96
N ASN A 226 -8.55 3.61 -12.25
CA ASN A 226 -8.60 4.74 -13.17
C ASN A 226 -9.87 5.59 -12.95
N ASN A 227 -9.85 6.82 -13.40
CA ASN A 227 -11.01 7.71 -13.46
C ASN A 227 -11.28 8.18 -14.89
N VAL A 228 -12.46 8.77 -15.13
CA VAL A 228 -12.86 9.17 -16.49
C VAL A 228 -11.97 10.26 -17.12
N ARG A 229 -11.23 11.04 -16.30
CA ARG A 229 -10.28 12.03 -16.77
C ARG A 229 -8.97 11.42 -17.23
N GLN A 230 -8.69 10.18 -16.82
CA GLN A 230 -7.43 9.47 -17.05
C GLN A 230 -6.21 10.32 -16.66
N ASP A 231 -6.33 11.02 -15.52
CA ASP A 231 -5.34 11.98 -15.03
C ASP A 231 -4.37 11.35 -14.01
N LEU A 232 -4.41 10.01 -13.85
CA LEU A 232 -3.57 9.23 -12.95
C LEU A 232 -3.70 9.65 -11.48
N THR A 233 -4.83 10.26 -11.09
CA THR A 233 -5.13 10.47 -9.68
C THR A 233 -5.07 9.13 -8.95
N PRO A 234 -4.25 8.98 -7.88
CA PRO A 234 -3.92 7.69 -7.31
C PRO A 234 -5.01 7.14 -6.40
N TYR A 235 -6.17 6.87 -6.97
CA TYR A 235 -7.26 6.21 -6.27
C TYR A 235 -6.95 4.73 -6.08
N PHE A 236 -7.16 4.24 -4.87
CA PHE A 236 -6.96 2.85 -4.49
C PHE A 236 -8.25 2.26 -3.91
N LEU A 237 -8.74 1.20 -4.54
CA LEU A 237 -9.94 0.47 -4.12
C LEU A 237 -9.54 -0.69 -3.21
N THR A 238 -10.22 -0.81 -2.06
CA THR A 238 -10.10 -1.93 -1.13
C THR A 238 -11.44 -2.23 -0.49
N ALA A 239 -11.49 -3.10 0.53
CA ALA A 239 -12.70 -3.37 1.30
C ALA A 239 -12.89 -2.34 2.42
N TRP A 240 -14.15 -2.04 2.77
CA TRP A 240 -14.48 -1.19 3.92
C TRP A 240 -13.95 -1.77 5.24
N HIS A 241 -14.12 -3.08 5.45
CA HIS A 241 -13.66 -3.72 6.69
C HIS A 241 -12.13 -3.69 6.86
N CYS A 242 -11.38 -3.34 5.81
CA CYS A 242 -9.94 -3.12 5.88
C CYS A 242 -9.59 -1.74 6.47
N VAL A 243 -10.49 -0.77 6.39
CA VAL A 243 -10.23 0.62 6.80
C VAL A 243 -11.05 1.06 8.01
N ASP A 244 -12.05 0.27 8.41
CA ASP A 244 -12.95 0.62 9.50
C ASP A 244 -12.24 0.70 10.84
N GLY A 245 -12.19 1.89 11.40
CA GLY A 245 -11.58 2.17 12.70
C GLY A 245 -10.07 2.42 12.66
N ASP A 246 -9.43 2.30 11.48
CA ASP A 246 -8.01 2.56 11.30
C ASP A 246 -7.71 3.96 10.75
N ASN A 247 -6.45 4.36 10.75
CA ASN A 247 -5.98 5.64 10.25
C ASN A 247 -5.28 5.47 8.89
N PRO A 248 -5.94 5.74 7.75
CA PRO A 248 -5.35 5.54 6.43
C PRO A 248 -4.07 6.36 6.17
N SER A 249 -3.83 7.44 6.94
CA SER A 249 -2.60 8.23 6.79
C SER A 249 -1.32 7.52 7.27
N THR A 250 -1.45 6.35 7.89
CA THR A 250 -0.31 5.49 8.26
C THR A 250 -0.22 4.23 7.40
N PHE A 251 -1.08 4.05 6.41
CA PHE A 251 -1.09 2.88 5.54
C PHE A 251 0.12 2.86 4.60
N ARG A 252 0.54 1.65 4.25
CA ARG A 252 1.63 1.38 3.30
C ARG A 252 1.12 0.47 2.20
N PHE A 253 1.40 0.85 0.94
CA PHE A 253 0.92 0.19 -0.27
C PHE A 253 2.13 -0.40 -0.99
N TYR A 254 2.36 -1.72 -0.87
CA TYR A 254 3.47 -2.37 -1.53
C TYR A 254 3.04 -2.88 -2.90
N PHE A 255 3.55 -2.24 -3.94
CA PHE A 255 3.46 -2.70 -5.31
C PHE A 255 4.52 -3.78 -5.58
N ASN A 256 4.41 -4.53 -6.65
CA ASN A 256 5.44 -5.49 -7.08
C ASN A 256 6.01 -6.44 -6.01
N LYS A 257 5.24 -6.68 -4.92
CA LYS A 257 5.57 -7.73 -3.95
C LYS A 257 5.28 -9.09 -4.58
N ILE A 258 6.22 -9.60 -5.40
CA ILE A 258 6.08 -10.81 -6.21
C ILE A 258 7.09 -11.87 -5.83
N ALA A 259 6.82 -13.12 -6.19
CA ALA A 259 7.76 -14.22 -6.02
C ALA A 259 8.97 -14.05 -6.96
N SER A 260 10.14 -14.58 -6.57
CA SER A 260 11.34 -14.54 -7.40
C SER A 260 11.37 -15.62 -8.50
N SER A 261 10.47 -16.61 -8.43
CA SER A 261 10.30 -17.68 -9.41
C SER A 261 8.90 -18.29 -9.33
N CYS A 262 8.56 -19.17 -10.28
CA CYS A 262 7.31 -19.93 -10.24
C CYS A 262 7.21 -20.93 -9.08
N GLU A 263 8.33 -21.33 -8.51
CA GLU A 263 8.32 -22.04 -7.24
C GLU A 263 7.96 -21.05 -6.11
N ASN A 264 7.40 -21.55 -5.02
CA ASN A 264 7.01 -20.69 -3.89
C ASN A 264 8.26 -20.09 -3.20
N THR A 265 8.85 -19.11 -3.85
CA THR A 265 10.04 -18.39 -3.40
C THR A 265 9.72 -16.93 -3.17
N TRP A 266 10.24 -16.37 -2.09
CA TRP A 266 10.09 -14.95 -1.83
C TRP A 266 10.96 -14.12 -2.78
N GLY A 267 10.39 -13.07 -3.31
CA GLY A 267 11.08 -12.07 -4.09
C GLY A 267 11.35 -10.80 -3.28
N SER A 268 11.30 -9.67 -3.95
CA SER A 268 11.36 -8.35 -3.31
C SER A 268 10.11 -8.08 -2.48
N ALA A 269 10.20 -7.20 -1.47
CA ALA A 269 9.04 -6.59 -0.84
C ALA A 269 8.27 -5.69 -1.81
N GLY A 270 8.89 -5.29 -2.90
CA GLY A 270 8.37 -4.35 -3.88
C GLY A 270 8.63 -2.89 -3.49
N GLU A 271 8.25 -2.02 -4.37
CA GLU A 271 8.17 -0.58 -4.17
C GLU A 271 6.94 -0.28 -3.30
N TYR A 272 6.97 0.82 -2.54
CA TYR A 272 5.86 1.16 -1.67
C TYR A 272 5.59 2.66 -1.61
N ALA A 273 4.32 3.01 -1.51
CA ALA A 273 3.81 4.34 -1.22
C ALA A 273 3.25 4.38 0.21
N TYR A 274 3.19 5.58 0.77
CA TYR A 274 2.66 5.83 2.12
C TYR A 274 1.46 6.73 2.09
N SER A 275 0.72 6.68 3.19
CA SER A 275 -0.32 7.62 3.51
C SER A 275 -1.42 7.69 2.47
N SER A 276 -2.61 7.80 2.94
CA SER A 276 -3.78 8.04 2.10
C SER A 276 -4.87 8.72 2.89
N ASP A 277 -5.80 9.33 2.16
CA ASP A 277 -7.07 9.79 2.70
C ASP A 277 -8.20 8.83 2.31
N LEU A 278 -9.08 8.51 3.26
CA LEU A 278 -10.33 7.83 2.94
C LEU A 278 -11.29 8.84 2.30
N VAL A 279 -11.56 8.68 1.01
CA VAL A 279 -12.40 9.63 0.27
C VAL A 279 -13.86 9.20 0.17
N ALA A 280 -14.11 7.90 0.09
CA ALA A 280 -15.47 7.35 0.11
C ALA A 280 -15.48 5.89 0.55
N ASP A 281 -16.60 5.43 1.12
CA ASP A 281 -16.79 4.05 1.54
C ASP A 281 -18.27 3.64 1.58
N SER A 282 -18.53 2.33 1.79
CA SER A 282 -19.86 1.75 1.88
C SER A 282 -20.54 1.88 3.26
N ASP A 283 -19.81 2.32 4.29
CA ASP A 283 -20.25 2.34 5.69
C ASP A 283 -20.73 0.97 6.20
N GLY A 284 -20.13 -0.09 5.69
CA GLY A 284 -20.43 -1.44 6.12
C GLY A 284 -20.36 -2.51 5.03
N ILE A 285 -20.28 -3.76 5.47
CA ILE A 285 -20.29 -4.93 4.60
C ILE A 285 -21.72 -5.16 4.06
N SER A 286 -22.67 -5.09 4.93
CA SER A 286 -24.08 -5.34 4.62
C SER A 286 -24.95 -4.18 5.06
N HIS A 287 -26.11 -4.14 4.47
CA HIS A 287 -27.13 -3.14 4.78
C HIS A 287 -27.60 -3.25 6.23
N ALA A 288 -27.37 -2.21 7.03
CA ALA A 288 -27.95 -2.15 8.37
C ALA A 288 -29.48 -1.96 8.31
N PRO A 289 -30.27 -2.62 9.16
CA PRO A 289 -31.70 -2.43 9.19
C PRO A 289 -32.09 -0.95 9.37
N GLY A 290 -32.73 -0.37 8.35
CA GLY A 290 -33.15 1.03 8.35
C GLY A 290 -32.14 2.01 7.72
N SER A 291 -30.98 1.53 7.25
CA SER A 291 -30.09 2.29 6.36
C SER A 291 -30.62 2.30 4.93
N GLU A 292 -30.37 3.35 4.18
CA GLU A 292 -30.61 3.40 2.74
C GLU A 292 -29.41 2.88 1.93
N SER A 293 -28.23 2.66 2.58
CA SER A 293 -27.04 2.10 1.97
C SER A 293 -27.22 0.63 1.62
N PRO A 294 -26.89 0.22 0.40
CA PRO A 294 -26.90 -1.18 0.04
C PRO A 294 -25.74 -1.96 0.69
N GLY A 295 -24.76 -1.28 1.31
CA GLY A 295 -23.50 -1.87 1.74
C GLY A 295 -22.62 -2.22 0.55
N GLY A 296 -21.89 -3.33 0.63
CA GLY A 296 -21.04 -3.80 -0.45
C GLY A 296 -19.57 -3.82 -0.09
N ASP A 297 -19.23 -3.41 1.13
CA ASP A 297 -17.89 -3.56 1.72
C ASP A 297 -16.75 -2.93 0.90
N TRP A 298 -16.98 -1.80 0.29
CA TRP A 298 -15.96 -1.12 -0.49
C TRP A 298 -15.45 0.14 0.21
N ALA A 299 -14.19 0.47 -0.01
CA ALA A 299 -13.57 1.73 0.37
C ALA A 299 -12.66 2.24 -0.76
N LEU A 300 -12.70 3.54 -0.99
CA LEU A 300 -11.85 4.24 -1.93
C LEU A 300 -10.91 5.16 -1.16
N LEU A 301 -9.63 4.93 -1.32
CA LEU A 301 -8.55 5.74 -0.76
C LEU A 301 -7.95 6.62 -1.86
N LEU A 302 -7.41 7.76 -1.47
CA LEU A 302 -6.54 8.59 -2.30
C LEU A 302 -5.15 8.53 -1.68
N ILE A 303 -4.19 7.94 -2.36
CA ILE A 303 -2.81 7.84 -1.90
C ILE A 303 -2.17 9.23 -1.97
N ASP A 304 -1.46 9.63 -0.92
CA ASP A 304 -0.82 10.96 -0.83
C ASP A 304 0.52 11.02 -1.57
N ASP A 305 1.21 9.86 -1.65
CA ASP A 305 2.49 9.75 -2.33
C ASP A 305 2.35 9.75 -3.85
N GLU A 306 3.39 10.18 -4.53
CA GLU A 306 3.55 10.01 -5.97
C GLU A 306 3.82 8.53 -6.28
N ILE A 307 3.12 8.01 -7.26
CA ILE A 307 3.37 6.67 -7.80
C ILE A 307 4.41 6.83 -8.90
N GLU A 308 5.61 6.35 -8.64
CA GLU A 308 6.74 6.49 -9.56
C GLU A 308 6.50 5.72 -10.85
N GLU A 309 6.90 6.30 -11.97
CA GLU A 309 6.69 5.75 -13.31
C GLU A 309 7.38 4.40 -13.51
N ASP A 310 8.56 4.20 -12.94
CA ASP A 310 9.35 2.97 -13.06
C ASP A 310 8.81 1.78 -12.24
N TRP A 311 7.79 2.01 -11.41
CA TRP A 311 7.07 0.92 -10.72
C TRP A 311 6.10 0.17 -11.64
N GLU A 312 5.86 0.68 -12.86
CA GLU A 312 4.95 0.08 -13.84
C GLU A 312 3.53 -0.18 -13.31
N VAL A 313 3.04 0.69 -12.43
CA VAL A 313 1.72 0.55 -11.82
C VAL A 313 0.63 0.82 -12.86
N PHE A 314 -0.34 -0.10 -12.93
CA PHE A 314 -1.50 0.02 -13.80
C PHE A 314 -2.71 0.55 -13.04
N TYR A 315 -3.34 1.56 -13.55
CA TYR A 315 -4.61 2.09 -13.06
C TYR A 315 -5.74 1.33 -13.74
N ALA A 316 -6.33 0.36 -13.04
CA ALA A 316 -7.31 -0.54 -13.62
C ALA A 316 -8.60 0.18 -14.04
N GLY A 317 -9.13 -0.23 -15.19
CA GLY A 317 -10.48 0.15 -15.59
C GLY A 317 -11.55 -0.52 -14.75
N TRP A 318 -12.79 -0.07 -14.91
CA TRP A 318 -13.91 -0.61 -14.17
C TRP A 318 -15.19 -0.68 -15.02
N ASP A 319 -16.09 -1.62 -14.63
CA ASP A 319 -17.45 -1.77 -15.15
C ASP A 319 -18.46 -1.74 -13.99
N VAL A 320 -19.25 -0.69 -13.95
CA VAL A 320 -20.32 -0.47 -12.96
C VAL A 320 -21.72 -0.69 -13.53
N THR A 321 -21.84 -1.39 -14.66
CA THR A 321 -23.15 -1.68 -15.27
C THR A 321 -23.96 -2.72 -14.49
N GLY A 322 -23.30 -3.52 -13.66
CA GLY A 322 -23.91 -4.65 -12.94
C GLY A 322 -24.15 -5.88 -13.82
N ASN A 323 -23.57 -5.91 -15.03
CA ASN A 323 -23.56 -7.10 -15.87
C ASN A 323 -22.79 -8.24 -15.18
N TYR A 324 -23.24 -9.47 -15.40
CA TYR A 324 -22.60 -10.65 -14.81
C TYR A 324 -21.29 -10.95 -15.54
N PRO A 325 -20.13 -10.99 -14.85
CA PRO A 325 -18.88 -11.44 -15.47
C PRO A 325 -19.01 -12.89 -15.90
N ILE A 326 -18.64 -13.18 -17.15
CA ILE A 326 -18.76 -14.54 -17.74
C ILE A 326 -17.50 -15.37 -17.46
N ILE A 327 -16.39 -14.71 -17.38
CA ILE A 327 -15.07 -15.23 -17.01
C ILE A 327 -14.50 -14.23 -16.02
N SER A 328 -13.75 -14.70 -15.05
CA SER A 328 -13.17 -13.83 -14.02
C SER A 328 -11.73 -14.19 -13.72
N CYS A 329 -10.94 -13.19 -13.34
CA CYS A 329 -9.70 -13.42 -12.63
C CYS A 329 -9.64 -12.53 -11.37
N GLY A 330 -8.94 -13.00 -10.35
CA GLY A 330 -8.69 -12.25 -9.13
C GLY A 330 -7.20 -12.16 -8.85
N VAL A 331 -6.71 -11.00 -8.42
CA VAL A 331 -5.30 -10.80 -8.08
C VAL A 331 -5.20 -10.31 -6.63
N HIS A 332 -4.36 -10.94 -5.81
CA HIS A 332 -4.38 -10.72 -4.36
C HIS A 332 -3.07 -11.13 -3.66
N HIS A 333 -3.01 -10.89 -2.34
CA HIS A 333 -1.91 -11.29 -1.45
C HIS A 333 -2.42 -12.22 -0.33
N PRO A 334 -2.73 -13.49 -0.62
CA PRO A 334 -3.28 -14.42 0.37
C PRO A 334 -2.25 -14.70 1.48
N GLY A 335 -2.68 -14.63 2.75
CA GLY A 335 -1.80 -14.80 3.91
C GLY A 335 -0.63 -13.81 3.98
N GLY A 336 -0.67 -12.73 3.19
CA GLY A 336 0.45 -11.79 3.05
C GLY A 336 1.60 -12.32 2.18
N THR A 337 1.39 -13.38 1.42
CA THR A 337 2.38 -13.95 0.50
C THR A 337 2.65 -13.02 -0.70
N PRO A 338 3.65 -13.29 -1.53
CA PRO A 338 3.78 -12.65 -2.83
C PRO A 338 2.50 -12.76 -3.65
N LYS A 339 2.29 -11.78 -4.52
CA LYS A 339 1.09 -11.63 -5.35
C LYS A 339 0.73 -12.91 -6.10
N LYS A 340 -0.55 -13.27 -6.07
CA LYS A 340 -1.14 -14.44 -6.71
C LYS A 340 -2.27 -14.02 -7.65
N ILE A 341 -2.55 -14.87 -8.62
CA ILE A 341 -3.70 -14.76 -9.52
C ILE A 341 -4.54 -16.03 -9.45
N ASN A 342 -5.86 -15.85 -9.48
CA ASN A 342 -6.87 -16.91 -9.53
C ASN A 342 -7.66 -16.80 -10.84
N TYR A 343 -8.23 -17.93 -11.30
CA TYR A 343 -9.00 -18.00 -12.55
C TYR A 343 -10.33 -18.72 -12.32
N ASP A 344 -11.37 -18.22 -12.99
CA ASP A 344 -12.71 -18.80 -13.06
C ASP A 344 -13.26 -18.64 -14.49
N ASP A 345 -13.56 -19.76 -15.17
CA ASP A 345 -14.14 -19.74 -16.52
C ASP A 345 -15.67 -19.85 -16.52
N ASP A 346 -16.28 -19.89 -15.35
CA ASP A 346 -17.71 -19.88 -15.13
C ASP A 346 -18.27 -18.46 -14.90
N THR A 347 -19.55 -18.28 -15.17
CA THR A 347 -20.23 -17.00 -14.90
C THR A 347 -20.44 -16.79 -13.40
N ALA A 348 -19.96 -15.67 -12.85
CA ALA A 348 -20.20 -15.30 -11.48
C ALA A 348 -21.70 -15.13 -11.20
N TYR A 349 -22.13 -15.45 -9.98
CA TYR A 349 -23.53 -15.36 -9.57
C TYR A 349 -23.77 -14.15 -8.66
N GLY A 350 -25.01 -13.64 -8.65
CA GLY A 350 -25.43 -12.66 -7.65
C GLY A 350 -25.67 -13.34 -6.30
N ALA A 351 -25.10 -12.79 -5.24
CA ALA A 351 -25.22 -13.28 -3.88
C ALA A 351 -25.40 -12.13 -2.88
N TRP A 352 -25.68 -12.46 -1.65
CA TRP A 352 -25.67 -11.55 -0.52
C TRP A 352 -24.66 -12.04 0.52
N TRP A 353 -24.04 -11.12 1.24
CA TRP A 353 -23.10 -11.47 2.30
C TRP A 353 -23.81 -12.17 3.47
N ASP A 354 -24.93 -11.62 3.90
CA ASP A 354 -25.72 -12.17 4.98
C ASP A 354 -27.25 -12.04 4.72
N THR A 355 -28.07 -12.53 5.66
CA THR A 355 -29.53 -12.49 5.55
C THR A 355 -30.12 -11.10 5.75
N ALA A 356 -29.34 -10.12 6.19
CA ALA A 356 -29.75 -8.72 6.37
C ALA A 356 -29.61 -7.90 5.09
N SER A 357 -28.82 -8.39 4.10
CA SER A 357 -28.57 -7.69 2.85
C SER A 357 -29.83 -7.48 2.02
N HIS A 358 -30.00 -6.27 1.50
CA HIS A 358 -31.07 -5.94 0.55
C HIS A 358 -30.54 -6.12 -0.88
N GLY A 359 -30.96 -7.20 -1.54
CA GLY A 359 -30.55 -7.52 -2.89
C GLY A 359 -29.26 -8.32 -2.97
N LEU A 360 -28.86 -8.62 -4.18
CA LEU A 360 -27.67 -9.43 -4.49
C LEU A 360 -26.45 -8.51 -4.61
N THR A 361 -26.00 -7.98 -3.48
CA THR A 361 -24.93 -6.96 -3.41
C THR A 361 -23.55 -7.48 -3.72
N HIS A 362 -23.39 -8.80 -3.79
CA HIS A 362 -22.11 -9.44 -4.04
C HIS A 362 -22.13 -10.31 -5.30
N TRP A 363 -20.97 -10.49 -5.90
CA TRP A 363 -20.67 -11.58 -6.81
C TRP A 363 -20.22 -12.79 -6.01
N GLN A 364 -20.74 -13.97 -6.33
CA GLN A 364 -20.21 -15.24 -5.87
C GLN A 364 -19.38 -15.87 -6.97
N VAL A 365 -18.16 -16.25 -6.65
CA VAL A 365 -17.18 -16.85 -7.55
C VAL A 365 -16.71 -18.18 -6.97
N ASN A 366 -16.56 -19.19 -7.80
CA ASN A 366 -15.99 -20.49 -7.43
C ASN A 366 -14.78 -20.72 -8.30
N TRP A 367 -13.61 -20.36 -7.78
CA TRP A 367 -12.38 -20.45 -8.55
C TRP A 367 -12.10 -21.85 -9.09
N ASP A 368 -11.80 -21.99 -10.39
CA ASP A 368 -11.30 -23.20 -11.01
C ASP A 368 -9.84 -23.45 -10.61
N GLU A 369 -9.08 -22.36 -10.47
CA GLU A 369 -7.70 -22.41 -10.01
C GLU A 369 -7.46 -21.28 -9.00
N GLY A 370 -7.01 -21.66 -7.81
CA GLY A 370 -6.74 -20.73 -6.73
C GLY A 370 -7.81 -20.72 -5.66
N GLY A 371 -7.96 -19.58 -5.00
CA GLY A 371 -8.84 -19.35 -3.85
C GLY A 371 -8.37 -18.15 -3.04
N SER A 372 -9.11 -17.77 -2.01
CA SER A 372 -8.74 -16.69 -1.10
C SER A 372 -8.45 -17.18 0.31
N GLU A 373 -7.72 -16.38 1.06
CA GLU A 373 -7.55 -16.52 2.51
C GLU A 373 -7.36 -15.15 3.15
N GLY A 374 -7.15 -15.10 4.46
CA GLY A 374 -6.88 -13.84 5.16
C GLY A 374 -5.77 -13.04 4.48
N GLY A 375 -5.94 -11.72 4.30
CA GLY A 375 -5.05 -10.86 3.52
C GLY A 375 -5.49 -10.63 2.07
N SER A 376 -6.34 -11.52 1.50
CA SER A 376 -6.94 -11.31 0.17
C SER A 376 -8.06 -10.27 0.18
N SER A 377 -8.60 -9.93 1.34
CA SER A 377 -9.64 -8.90 1.54
C SER A 377 -9.37 -7.63 0.77
N GLY A 378 -10.37 -7.08 0.08
CA GLY A 378 -10.27 -5.88 -0.74
C GLY A 378 -9.67 -6.08 -2.13
N SER A 379 -9.13 -7.27 -2.45
CA SER A 379 -8.61 -7.56 -3.78
C SER A 379 -9.68 -7.46 -4.87
N PRO A 380 -9.33 -6.99 -6.07
CA PRO A 380 -10.28 -6.84 -7.16
C PRO A 380 -10.65 -8.19 -7.79
N ILE A 381 -11.89 -8.26 -8.31
CA ILE A 381 -12.28 -9.22 -9.34
C ILE A 381 -12.44 -8.50 -10.66
N PHE A 382 -11.87 -9.06 -11.71
CA PHE A 382 -11.92 -8.55 -13.07
C PHE A 382 -12.86 -9.39 -13.94
N ASN A 383 -13.56 -8.73 -14.86
CA ASN A 383 -14.33 -9.40 -15.91
C ASN A 383 -13.45 -9.84 -17.09
N ASP A 384 -14.06 -10.41 -18.14
CA ASP A 384 -13.41 -10.86 -19.37
C ASP A 384 -12.77 -9.74 -20.22
N LEU A 385 -12.99 -8.47 -19.88
CA LEU A 385 -12.34 -7.28 -20.45
C LEU A 385 -11.29 -6.66 -19.52
N PHE A 386 -10.95 -7.35 -18.43
CA PHE A 386 -10.00 -6.90 -17.40
C PHE A 386 -10.37 -5.60 -16.70
N GLN A 387 -11.68 -5.36 -16.56
CA GLN A 387 -12.24 -4.24 -15.79
C GLN A 387 -12.69 -4.74 -14.43
N ILE A 388 -12.41 -3.96 -13.38
CA ILE A 388 -12.85 -4.28 -12.03
C ILE A 388 -14.38 -4.21 -11.95
N VAL A 389 -15.01 -5.26 -11.43
CA VAL A 389 -16.46 -5.34 -11.20
C VAL A 389 -16.83 -5.51 -9.73
N GLY A 390 -15.82 -5.68 -8.87
CA GLY A 390 -16.00 -5.84 -7.43
C GLY A 390 -14.68 -5.99 -6.68
N GLN A 391 -14.76 -5.98 -5.36
CA GLN A 391 -13.64 -6.22 -4.44
C GLN A 391 -14.03 -7.29 -3.41
N LEU A 392 -13.06 -8.07 -2.95
CA LEU A 392 -13.27 -9.22 -2.06
C LEU A 392 -13.69 -8.78 -0.65
N THR A 393 -14.88 -9.20 -0.24
CA THR A 393 -15.33 -9.13 1.15
C THR A 393 -14.81 -10.32 1.96
N GLY A 394 -14.82 -11.52 1.36
CA GLY A 394 -14.33 -12.73 1.98
C GLY A 394 -14.91 -13.97 1.35
N GLY A 395 -14.47 -15.11 1.84
CA GLY A 395 -14.94 -16.43 1.40
C GLY A 395 -15.14 -17.35 2.59
N ALA A 396 -15.74 -18.51 2.35
CA ALA A 396 -15.96 -19.52 3.38
C ALA A 396 -14.78 -20.50 3.45
N GLY A 397 -13.74 -20.35 2.63
CA GLY A 397 -12.77 -21.36 2.40
C GLY A 397 -11.34 -21.00 2.77
N GLU A 398 -10.65 -22.05 3.18
CA GLU A 398 -9.23 -22.17 3.04
C GLU A 398 -8.96 -22.53 1.57
N CYS A 399 -7.80 -22.14 1.05
CA CYS A 399 -7.40 -22.42 -0.33
C CYS A 399 -7.58 -23.90 -0.71
N GLY A 400 -8.23 -24.17 -1.84
CA GLY A 400 -8.46 -25.52 -2.35
C GLY A 400 -9.72 -26.24 -1.84
N GLU A 401 -10.53 -25.64 -0.98
CA GLU A 401 -11.69 -26.29 -0.35
C GLU A 401 -13.00 -26.18 -1.16
N GLY A 402 -13.02 -25.51 -2.32
CA GLY A 402 -14.19 -25.43 -3.20
C GLY A 402 -15.36 -24.61 -2.64
N TRP A 403 -15.09 -23.68 -1.74
CA TRP A 403 -16.07 -22.73 -1.19
C TRP A 403 -16.06 -21.43 -1.99
N PRO A 404 -17.22 -20.77 -2.16
CA PRO A 404 -17.29 -19.54 -2.93
C PRO A 404 -16.66 -18.38 -2.20
N ASP A 405 -16.01 -17.50 -2.97
CA ASP A 405 -15.66 -16.16 -2.57
C ASP A 405 -16.76 -15.17 -2.91
N LEU A 406 -16.92 -14.15 -2.07
CA LEU A 406 -17.92 -13.10 -2.21
C LEU A 406 -17.25 -11.75 -2.40
N TYR A 407 -17.51 -11.14 -3.56
CA TYR A 407 -16.98 -9.84 -3.96
C TYR A 407 -18.11 -8.80 -3.95
N GLY A 408 -17.95 -7.71 -3.20
CA GLY A 408 -18.87 -6.57 -3.25
C GLY A 408 -18.92 -5.97 -4.65
N LYS A 409 -20.14 -5.77 -5.19
CA LYS A 409 -20.33 -5.25 -6.55
C LYS A 409 -20.09 -3.75 -6.60
N LEU A 410 -19.19 -3.26 -7.47
CA LEU A 410 -19.01 -1.83 -7.69
C LEU A 410 -20.30 -1.12 -8.10
N TYR A 411 -21.19 -1.82 -8.81
CA TYR A 411 -22.52 -1.31 -9.19
C TYR A 411 -23.27 -0.68 -8.02
N TYR A 412 -23.25 -1.30 -6.84
CA TYR A 412 -23.94 -0.79 -5.65
C TYR A 412 -23.19 0.37 -4.96
N GLY A 413 -21.87 0.46 -5.13
CA GLY A 413 -21.07 1.59 -4.64
C GLY A 413 -21.08 2.81 -5.57
N TRP A 414 -21.62 2.68 -6.80
CA TRP A 414 -21.45 3.72 -7.82
C TRP A 414 -22.19 5.02 -7.49
N ASN A 415 -23.50 5.03 -7.34
CA ASN A 415 -24.29 6.24 -7.09
C ASN A 415 -25.60 5.98 -6.31
N TRP A 416 -25.64 4.97 -5.47
CA TRP A 416 -26.86 4.63 -4.69
C TRP A 416 -27.11 5.59 -3.54
N GLU A 417 -26.05 6.13 -2.97
CA GLU A 417 -26.09 7.07 -1.86
C GLU A 417 -26.15 8.52 -2.35
N MET A 418 -26.56 9.43 -1.48
CA MET A 418 -26.62 10.86 -1.80
C MET A 418 -25.34 11.61 -1.43
N GLU A 419 -24.64 11.15 -0.40
CA GLU A 419 -23.45 11.83 0.09
C GLU A 419 -22.21 11.46 -0.74
N PRO A 420 -21.36 12.43 -1.14
CA PRO A 420 -20.19 12.16 -1.97
C PRO A 420 -19.19 11.16 -1.37
N ASN A 421 -19.07 11.12 -0.05
CA ASN A 421 -18.20 10.16 0.63
C ASN A 421 -18.84 8.77 0.81
N ARG A 422 -19.99 8.51 0.18
CA ARG A 422 -20.72 7.24 0.19
C ARG A 422 -20.97 6.69 -1.21
N ARG A 423 -20.34 7.26 -2.24
CA ARG A 423 -20.48 6.83 -3.63
C ARG A 423 -19.21 7.10 -4.43
N MET A 424 -18.91 6.20 -5.35
CA MET A 424 -17.68 6.27 -6.16
C MET A 424 -17.77 7.30 -7.29
N ILE A 425 -18.95 7.60 -7.79
CA ILE A 425 -19.13 8.45 -8.98
C ILE A 425 -18.51 9.84 -8.81
N ASP A 426 -18.56 10.44 -7.61
CA ASP A 426 -18.01 11.77 -7.37
C ASP A 426 -16.48 11.83 -7.51
N TRP A 427 -15.82 10.69 -7.42
CA TRP A 427 -14.38 10.53 -7.48
C TRP A 427 -13.90 9.97 -8.82
N LEU A 428 -14.57 8.92 -9.31
CA LEU A 428 -14.17 8.21 -10.54
C LEU A 428 -14.83 8.78 -11.81
N ASP A 429 -15.98 9.51 -11.72
CA ASP A 429 -16.60 10.29 -12.79
C ASP A 429 -16.97 11.71 -12.29
N PRO A 430 -15.98 12.52 -11.81
CA PRO A 430 -16.24 13.84 -11.22
C PRO A 430 -16.84 14.85 -12.17
N ASP A 431 -16.82 14.59 -13.48
CA ASP A 431 -17.43 15.41 -14.51
C ASP A 431 -18.87 14.97 -14.87
N TYR A 432 -19.36 13.91 -14.21
CA TYR A 432 -20.68 13.32 -14.42
C TYR A 432 -20.98 13.05 -15.91
N THR A 433 -20.02 12.42 -16.58
CA THR A 433 -20.12 12.09 -18.01
C THR A 433 -21.20 11.06 -18.30
N GLY A 434 -21.57 10.27 -17.26
CA GLY A 434 -22.46 9.13 -17.37
C GLY A 434 -21.77 7.88 -17.91
N THR A 435 -20.47 7.86 -17.90
CA THR A 435 -19.66 6.69 -18.25
C THR A 435 -19.89 5.59 -17.22
N LEU A 436 -20.15 4.38 -17.66
CA LEU A 436 -20.35 3.21 -16.80
C LEU A 436 -19.27 2.15 -16.98
N VAL A 437 -18.38 2.35 -17.92
CA VAL A 437 -17.27 1.44 -18.26
C VAL A 437 -16.09 2.26 -18.76
N ILE A 438 -14.92 2.02 -18.22
CA ILE A 438 -13.66 2.55 -18.77
C ILE A 438 -12.58 1.47 -18.77
N ASP A 439 -11.61 1.62 -19.66
CA ASP A 439 -10.43 0.78 -19.69
C ASP A 439 -9.36 1.33 -18.72
N GLY A 440 -8.45 0.46 -18.31
CA GLY A 440 -7.31 0.86 -17.49
C GLY A 440 -6.21 1.51 -18.33
N THR A 441 -5.24 2.11 -17.64
CA THR A 441 -4.08 2.77 -18.25
C THR A 441 -2.84 2.61 -17.38
N TYR A 442 -1.67 2.58 -18.00
CA TYR A 442 -0.40 2.81 -17.33
C TYR A 442 -0.09 4.30 -17.21
N VAL A 443 0.79 4.65 -16.32
CA VAL A 443 1.50 5.93 -16.40
C VAL A 443 2.18 5.94 -17.77
N GLU A 444 1.81 6.88 -18.66
CA GLU A 444 2.51 6.99 -19.94
C GLU A 444 3.94 7.43 -19.64
N VAL A 445 4.91 6.57 -19.99
CA VAL A 445 6.31 6.96 -20.07
C VAL A 445 6.39 8.10 -21.08
N THR A 446 6.45 9.34 -20.60
CA THR A 446 6.59 10.54 -21.44
C THR A 446 8.01 10.62 -22.00
N GLY A 447 8.35 9.65 -22.81
CA GLY A 447 9.58 9.54 -23.56
C GLY A 447 9.53 8.25 -24.33
N LEU A 448 9.80 8.28 -25.61
CA LEU A 448 9.94 7.07 -26.41
C LEU A 448 11.07 6.24 -25.80
N THR A 449 10.75 5.02 -25.29
CA THR A 449 11.77 4.10 -24.75
C THR A 449 12.90 3.96 -25.78
N GLY A 450 14.09 4.42 -25.41
CA GLY A 450 15.23 4.49 -26.33
C GLY A 450 15.51 5.87 -26.93
N ASP A 451 14.70 6.90 -26.67
CA ASP A 451 14.98 8.30 -26.95
C ASP A 451 15.85 8.89 -25.83
N LEU A 452 17.14 8.70 -25.96
CA LEU A 452 18.13 9.11 -24.94
C LEU A 452 18.55 10.58 -25.06
N ASN A 453 18.22 11.22 -26.18
CA ASN A 453 18.52 12.64 -26.41
C ASN A 453 17.28 13.55 -26.26
N SER A 454 16.10 12.95 -25.97
CA SER A 454 14.82 13.64 -25.77
C SER A 454 14.37 14.50 -26.95
N ASP A 455 14.59 13.99 -28.17
CA ASP A 455 14.16 14.65 -29.42
C ASP A 455 12.82 14.12 -29.99
N ASP A 456 12.10 13.30 -29.20
CA ASP A 456 10.85 12.62 -29.52
C ASP A 456 10.94 11.64 -30.70
N ALA A 457 12.15 11.09 -30.97
CA ALA A 457 12.37 10.15 -32.07
C ALA A 457 13.45 9.11 -31.75
N VAL A 458 13.08 7.85 -31.61
CA VAL A 458 14.09 6.78 -31.44
C VAL A 458 14.83 6.52 -32.74
N ASN A 459 16.11 6.90 -32.82
CA ASN A 459 16.89 6.84 -34.04
C ASN A 459 18.41 6.65 -33.74
N ILE A 460 19.26 6.84 -34.75
CA ILE A 460 20.72 6.68 -34.63
C ILE A 460 21.36 7.67 -33.63
N LEU A 461 20.71 8.81 -33.35
CA LEU A 461 21.25 9.81 -32.44
C LEU A 461 21.17 9.30 -31.00
N ASP A 462 20.21 8.48 -30.66
CA ASP A 462 20.09 7.84 -29.33
C ASP A 462 21.19 6.81 -29.10
N ILE A 463 21.55 6.07 -30.16
CA ILE A 463 22.68 5.14 -30.10
C ILE A 463 23.98 5.92 -29.84
N ILE A 464 24.11 7.11 -30.41
CA ILE A 464 25.27 7.98 -30.18
C ILE A 464 25.23 8.55 -28.75
N ALA A 465 24.06 8.94 -28.24
CA ALA A 465 23.87 9.39 -26.87
C ALA A 465 24.24 8.27 -25.88
N LEU A 466 23.78 7.04 -26.11
CA LEU A 466 24.13 5.86 -25.32
C LEU A 466 25.64 5.59 -25.34
N ALA A 467 26.27 5.65 -26.50
CA ALA A 467 27.71 5.44 -26.62
C ALA A 467 28.49 6.52 -25.86
N ASN A 468 28.05 7.77 -25.89
CA ASN A 468 28.65 8.86 -25.11
C ASN A 468 28.52 8.65 -23.61
N LEU A 469 27.33 8.21 -23.15
CA LEU A 469 27.07 7.89 -21.73
C LEU A 469 28.01 6.78 -21.25
N ILE A 470 28.15 5.69 -22.01
CA ILE A 470 29.05 4.56 -21.70
C ILE A 470 30.51 5.00 -21.65
N LEU A 471 30.92 5.95 -22.48
CA LEU A 471 32.27 6.48 -22.52
C LEU A 471 32.55 7.61 -21.51
N GLY A 472 31.58 7.91 -20.63
CA GLY A 472 31.69 8.94 -19.58
C GLY A 472 31.56 10.37 -20.11
N GLY A 473 30.88 10.56 -21.24
CA GLY A 473 30.56 11.86 -21.85
C GLY A 473 29.16 12.35 -21.46
N ASN A 474 28.83 13.61 -21.78
CA ASN A 474 27.50 14.16 -21.62
C ASN A 474 26.60 13.61 -22.75
N PRO A 475 25.39 13.09 -22.46
CA PRO A 475 24.48 12.55 -23.47
C PRO A 475 23.88 13.62 -24.43
N THR A 476 23.92 14.90 -24.09
CA THR A 476 23.42 15.97 -24.95
C THR A 476 24.34 16.19 -26.14
N ILE A 477 23.78 15.99 -27.33
CA ILE A 477 24.39 16.39 -28.61
C ILE A 477 23.82 17.74 -29.03
#